data_8c9562a41834a1625903db5e60a715df
#
_entry.id   8c9562a41834a1625903db5e60a715df
#
_cell.length_a   1.000
_cell.length_b   1.000
_cell.length_c   1.000
_cell.angle_alpha   90.00
_cell.angle_beta   90.00
_cell.angle_gamma   90.00
#
_symmetry.space_group_name_H-M   'P 1'
#
loop_
_entity.id
_entity.type
_entity.pdbx_description
1 polymer ?
#
loop_
_entity_poly.entity_id
_entity_poly.type
_entity_poly.pdbx_seq_one_letter_code
_entity_poly.pdbx_strand_id
1 'polypeptide(L)'
;ALVVTTGSRTHVDWLRQRAAQRGLRLAYDGLWADAQRVGSHDEASLYATLELPWVAPELREWYSHDNRWDDAHSSTFERHHMRSDLHMHTTWSDGSADIATMAESARARGYSHAAITDHGALIGITNGLDTKRLRAQQLEIAALNASYEAAGIDFRLLHGVEVDILVDGTLALPDEILHELDIVVASPHVNLRQTPAIATQRILRAIHHPAVDIIGHPRGRILGGRLGAPVDMPAVIEAAAAHQVALEVNSGPDRLDIDGELVRDVVSAGGLITVNSDAHDPANHAWIEQGITTARRGGVPAARVINTWERAQLTTFLRRTREKGSI
;
A
#
# COMPACT_ATOMS: atom_id res chain seq x y z
N ALA A 1 -17.86 -18.10 -19.46
CA ALA A 1 -18.64 -17.85 -18.23
C ALA A 1 -17.89 -16.93 -17.29
N LEU A 2 -16.65 -17.26 -16.93
CA LEU A 2 -15.88 -16.58 -15.87
C LEU A 2 -15.76 -15.07 -16.12
N VAL A 3 -15.34 -14.64 -17.32
CA VAL A 3 -15.21 -13.22 -17.68
C VAL A 3 -16.51 -12.44 -17.50
N VAL A 4 -17.65 -13.04 -17.91
CA VAL A 4 -18.96 -12.40 -17.82
C VAL A 4 -19.46 -12.27 -16.38
N THR A 5 -18.98 -13.14 -15.48
CA THR A 5 -19.37 -13.15 -14.06
C THR A 5 -18.40 -12.43 -13.14
N THR A 6 -17.16 -12.21 -13.57
CA THR A 6 -16.10 -11.55 -12.78
C THR A 6 -15.75 -10.15 -13.29
N GLY A 7 -16.08 -9.81 -14.51
CA GLY A 7 -15.88 -8.46 -15.05
C GLY A 7 -16.95 -7.49 -14.55
N SER A 8 -16.59 -6.20 -14.45
CA SER A 8 -17.59 -5.15 -14.27
C SER A 8 -18.56 -5.12 -15.46
N ARG A 9 -19.74 -4.55 -15.26
CA ARG A 9 -20.72 -4.38 -16.36
C ARG A 9 -20.10 -3.65 -17.55
N THR A 10 -19.39 -2.57 -17.30
CA THR A 10 -18.71 -1.77 -18.33
C THR A 10 -17.69 -2.61 -19.12
N HIS A 11 -16.89 -3.41 -18.44
CA HIS A 11 -15.92 -4.28 -19.08
C HIS A 11 -16.57 -5.35 -19.96
N VAL A 12 -17.63 -5.99 -19.47
CA VAL A 12 -18.37 -7.00 -20.23
C VAL A 12 -19.07 -6.38 -21.45
N ASP A 13 -19.65 -5.19 -21.32
CA ASP A 13 -20.28 -4.50 -22.43
C ASP A 13 -19.25 -4.07 -23.49
N TRP A 14 -18.05 -3.65 -23.07
CA TRP A 14 -16.94 -3.40 -23.99
C TRP A 14 -16.50 -4.65 -24.75
N LEU A 15 -16.35 -5.79 -24.09
CA LEU A 15 -16.06 -7.06 -24.75
C LEU A 15 -17.17 -7.48 -25.74
N ARG A 16 -18.44 -7.24 -25.39
CA ARG A 16 -19.58 -7.49 -26.30
C ARG A 16 -19.53 -6.62 -27.56
N GLN A 17 -19.20 -5.33 -27.39
CA GLN A 17 -19.05 -4.41 -28.53
C GLN A 17 -17.88 -4.84 -29.42
N ARG A 18 -16.74 -5.22 -28.81
CA ARG A 18 -15.58 -5.71 -29.56
C ARG A 18 -15.90 -7.00 -30.32
N ALA A 19 -16.64 -7.91 -29.70
CA ALA A 19 -17.12 -9.13 -30.38
C ALA A 19 -18.03 -8.80 -31.58
N ALA A 20 -19.01 -7.89 -31.40
CA ALA A 20 -19.91 -7.47 -32.46
C ALA A 20 -19.15 -6.83 -33.64
N GLN A 21 -18.16 -6.00 -33.41
CA GLN A 21 -17.31 -5.41 -34.47
C GLN A 21 -16.60 -6.46 -35.32
N ARG A 22 -16.43 -7.68 -34.80
CA ARG A 22 -15.79 -8.82 -35.46
C ARG A 22 -16.76 -9.85 -35.98
N GLY A 23 -18.06 -9.53 -35.99
CA GLY A 23 -19.11 -10.45 -36.39
C GLY A 23 -19.36 -11.60 -35.42
N LEU A 24 -18.91 -11.43 -34.14
CA LEU A 24 -19.05 -12.42 -33.11
C LEU A 24 -20.08 -11.97 -32.04
N ARG A 25 -20.60 -12.92 -31.29
CA ARG A 25 -21.49 -12.66 -30.15
C ARG A 25 -20.88 -13.23 -28.84
N LEU A 26 -20.63 -12.38 -27.86
CA LEU A 26 -20.24 -12.83 -26.54
C LEU A 26 -21.47 -13.17 -25.70
N ALA A 27 -21.64 -14.45 -25.41
CA ALA A 27 -22.67 -14.98 -24.53
C ALA A 27 -22.07 -15.45 -23.19
N TYR A 28 -22.95 -15.87 -22.27
CA TYR A 28 -22.55 -16.38 -20.96
C TYR A 28 -21.58 -17.58 -21.05
N ASP A 29 -21.75 -18.42 -22.05
CA ASP A 29 -21.03 -19.67 -22.25
C ASP A 29 -19.87 -19.58 -23.23
N GLY A 30 -19.62 -18.42 -23.86
CA GLY A 30 -18.48 -18.19 -24.75
C GLY A 30 -18.72 -17.24 -25.91
N LEU A 31 -17.78 -17.23 -26.86
CA LEU A 31 -17.88 -16.51 -28.11
C LEU A 31 -18.54 -17.39 -29.17
N TRP A 32 -19.41 -16.80 -30.00
CA TRP A 32 -20.14 -17.45 -31.02
C TRP A 32 -20.01 -16.71 -32.37
N ALA A 33 -19.71 -17.46 -33.42
CA ALA A 33 -19.88 -17.05 -34.82
C ALA A 33 -21.13 -17.78 -35.32
N ASP A 34 -22.24 -17.07 -35.55
CA ASP A 34 -23.55 -17.65 -35.85
C ASP A 34 -23.96 -18.73 -34.82
N ALA A 35 -24.03 -19.99 -35.24
CA ALA A 35 -24.36 -21.14 -34.39
C ALA A 35 -23.13 -21.90 -33.88
N GLN A 36 -21.93 -21.51 -34.28
CA GLN A 36 -20.68 -22.19 -33.90
C GLN A 36 -19.98 -21.45 -32.78
N ARG A 37 -19.61 -22.19 -31.72
CA ARG A 37 -18.76 -21.65 -30.64
C ARG A 37 -17.30 -21.56 -31.09
N VAL A 38 -16.68 -20.37 -30.92
CA VAL A 38 -15.31 -20.10 -31.36
C VAL A 38 -14.47 -19.60 -30.19
N GLY A 39 -13.21 -20.00 -30.14
CA GLY A 39 -12.13 -19.42 -29.32
C GLY A 39 -12.45 -19.16 -27.85
N SER A 40 -12.92 -20.17 -27.09
CA SER A 40 -13.27 -19.93 -25.68
C SER A 40 -13.04 -21.15 -24.78
N HIS A 41 -11.84 -21.74 -24.87
CA HIS A 41 -11.43 -22.79 -23.95
C HIS A 41 -11.13 -22.21 -22.55
N ASP A 42 -10.51 -21.04 -22.53
CA ASP A 42 -10.18 -20.27 -21.35
C ASP A 42 -10.35 -18.75 -21.60
N GLU A 43 -10.07 -17.93 -20.59
CA GLU A 43 -10.18 -16.47 -20.73
C GLU A 43 -9.14 -15.90 -21.70
N ALA A 44 -7.91 -16.39 -21.67
CA ALA A 44 -6.83 -15.90 -22.54
C ALA A 44 -7.18 -16.10 -24.01
N SER A 45 -7.73 -17.27 -24.38
CA SER A 45 -8.19 -17.56 -25.75
C SER A 45 -9.38 -16.70 -26.17
N LEU A 46 -10.27 -16.33 -25.25
CA LEU A 46 -11.35 -15.41 -25.50
C LEU A 46 -10.81 -14.01 -25.87
N TYR A 47 -9.89 -13.47 -25.07
CA TYR A 47 -9.27 -12.18 -25.38
C TYR A 47 -8.48 -12.23 -26.69
N ALA A 48 -7.69 -13.28 -26.92
CA ALA A 48 -6.93 -13.48 -28.15
C ALA A 48 -7.83 -13.51 -29.41
N THR A 49 -8.99 -14.18 -29.33
CA THR A 49 -9.98 -14.22 -30.43
C THR A 49 -10.56 -12.84 -30.71
N LEU A 50 -10.66 -11.98 -29.70
CA LEU A 50 -11.08 -10.58 -29.84
C LEU A 50 -9.93 -9.65 -30.24
N GLU A 51 -8.71 -10.16 -30.42
CA GLU A 51 -7.46 -9.38 -30.64
C GLU A 51 -7.26 -8.34 -29.53
N LEU A 52 -7.38 -8.80 -28.31
CA LEU A 52 -7.20 -8.00 -27.12
C LEU A 52 -6.15 -8.67 -26.20
N PRO A 53 -5.36 -7.89 -25.45
CA PRO A 53 -4.55 -8.44 -24.37
C PRO A 53 -5.47 -8.99 -23.29
N TRP A 54 -5.02 -10.05 -22.61
CA TRP A 54 -5.75 -10.58 -21.46
C TRP A 54 -5.76 -9.58 -20.30
N VAL A 55 -6.93 -9.36 -19.73
CA VAL A 55 -7.13 -8.45 -18.60
C VAL A 55 -7.35 -9.23 -17.32
N ALA A 56 -6.49 -9.05 -16.33
CA ALA A 56 -6.64 -9.67 -15.03
C ALA A 56 -7.97 -9.28 -14.36
N PRO A 57 -8.63 -10.20 -13.63
CA PRO A 57 -9.95 -9.93 -13.04
C PRO A 57 -10.02 -8.66 -12.19
N GLU A 58 -8.99 -8.40 -11.39
CA GLU A 58 -8.89 -7.22 -10.52
C GLU A 58 -8.79 -5.89 -11.28
N LEU A 59 -8.44 -5.92 -12.58
CA LEU A 59 -8.32 -4.73 -13.42
C LEU A 59 -9.59 -4.43 -14.22
N ARG A 60 -10.59 -5.31 -14.20
CA ARG A 60 -11.79 -5.22 -15.04
C ARG A 60 -12.81 -4.18 -14.59
N GLU A 61 -12.65 -3.61 -13.39
CA GLU A 61 -13.59 -2.59 -12.89
C GLU A 61 -13.42 -1.24 -13.62
N TRP A 62 -12.20 -0.96 -14.07
CA TRP A 62 -11.81 0.35 -14.60
C TRP A 62 -11.64 0.39 -16.11
N TYR A 63 -11.82 -0.74 -16.76
CA TYR A 63 -11.61 -0.83 -18.18
C TYR A 63 -12.81 -0.27 -18.93
N SER A 64 -12.72 0.98 -19.37
CA SER A 64 -13.64 1.64 -20.28
C SER A 64 -12.88 2.21 -21.50
N HIS A 65 -13.56 2.37 -22.60
CA HIS A 65 -13.25 2.79 -23.95
C HIS A 65 -12.05 3.73 -24.23
N ASP A 66 -11.42 4.32 -23.23
CA ASP A 66 -10.32 5.27 -23.42
C ASP A 66 -8.99 4.52 -23.57
N ASN A 67 -8.65 4.15 -24.78
CA ASN A 67 -7.38 3.67 -25.37
C ASN A 67 -6.06 3.85 -24.59
N ARG A 68 -6.06 4.02 -23.27
CA ARG A 68 -4.88 4.13 -22.41
C ARG A 68 -4.37 2.78 -21.89
N TRP A 69 -4.90 1.68 -22.49
CA TRP A 69 -4.54 0.33 -22.05
C TRP A 69 -3.11 -0.09 -22.45
N ASP A 70 -2.58 0.43 -23.55
CA ASP A 70 -1.43 -0.17 -24.22
C ASP A 70 -0.10 0.01 -23.47
N ASP A 71 0.09 1.07 -22.68
CA ASP A 71 1.36 1.35 -21.98
C ASP A 71 1.33 1.07 -20.48
N ALA A 72 0.18 1.13 -19.82
CA ALA A 72 0.07 1.02 -18.36
C ALA A 72 0.17 -0.42 -17.84
N HIS A 73 -0.15 -1.43 -18.67
CA HIS A 73 -0.27 -2.82 -18.21
C HIS A 73 1.01 -3.62 -18.25
N SER A 74 1.98 -3.23 -19.07
CA SER A 74 3.30 -3.88 -19.11
C SER A 74 4.12 -3.65 -17.83
N SER A 75 3.71 -2.67 -17.00
CA SER A 75 4.42 -2.29 -15.78
C SER A 75 3.55 -2.37 -14.51
N THR A 76 2.40 -3.05 -14.57
CA THR A 76 1.51 -3.19 -13.40
C THR A 76 2.24 -3.88 -12.25
N PHE A 77 2.05 -3.34 -11.05
CA PHE A 77 2.60 -3.88 -9.82
C PHE A 77 2.18 -5.35 -9.59
N GLU A 78 3.14 -6.19 -9.26
CA GLU A 78 2.93 -7.61 -8.95
C GLU A 78 3.76 -8.03 -7.73
N ARG A 79 3.40 -9.19 -7.14
CA ARG A 79 4.08 -9.71 -5.96
C ARG A 79 5.61 -9.80 -6.12
N HIS A 80 6.11 -10.24 -7.27
CA HIS A 80 7.54 -10.40 -7.49
C HIS A 80 8.33 -9.09 -7.51
N HIS A 81 7.63 -7.94 -7.61
CA HIS A 81 8.25 -6.63 -7.49
C HIS A 81 8.51 -6.22 -6.02
N MET A 82 7.83 -6.85 -5.05
CA MET A 82 7.98 -6.49 -3.64
C MET A 82 9.39 -6.80 -3.12
N ARG A 83 10.01 -5.80 -2.51
CA ARG A 83 11.34 -5.87 -1.88
C ARG A 83 11.31 -5.58 -0.39
N SER A 84 10.19 -5.05 0.11
CA SER A 84 10.08 -4.65 1.51
C SER A 84 8.64 -4.70 2.02
N ASP A 85 8.52 -4.79 3.34
CA ASP A 85 7.36 -4.41 4.13
C ASP A 85 7.79 -3.25 5.05
N LEU A 86 7.07 -2.15 5.05
CA LEU A 86 7.47 -0.91 5.69
C LEU A 86 6.59 -0.53 6.89
N HIS A 87 5.73 -1.46 7.35
CA HIS A 87 4.85 -1.27 8.50
C HIS A 87 4.59 -2.60 9.20
N MET A 88 5.27 -2.82 10.34
CA MET A 88 5.10 -4.00 11.18
C MET A 88 5.47 -3.71 12.64
N HIS A 89 4.91 -4.51 13.54
CA HIS A 89 4.99 -4.36 14.98
C HIS A 89 5.69 -5.55 15.65
N THR A 90 6.27 -5.31 16.81
CA THR A 90 6.99 -6.31 17.59
C THR A 90 6.53 -6.30 19.06
N THR A 91 7.11 -7.17 19.88
CA THR A 91 6.89 -7.16 21.34
C THR A 91 7.36 -5.87 22.03
N TRP A 92 7.99 -4.96 21.31
CA TRP A 92 8.26 -3.63 21.83
C TRP A 92 6.96 -2.81 22.01
N SER A 93 5.97 -2.99 21.15
CA SER A 93 4.62 -2.43 21.34
C SER A 93 3.61 -3.54 21.64
N ASP A 94 2.81 -3.94 20.68
CA ASP A 94 1.71 -4.88 20.82
C ASP A 94 1.78 -6.06 19.84
N GLY A 95 2.89 -6.22 19.14
CA GLY A 95 3.17 -7.41 18.35
C GLY A 95 3.43 -8.64 19.22
N SER A 96 3.29 -9.83 18.64
CA SER A 96 3.44 -11.11 19.34
C SER A 96 4.84 -11.70 19.30
N ALA A 97 5.74 -11.16 18.46
CA ALA A 97 7.09 -11.67 18.23
C ALA A 97 8.15 -10.57 18.37
N ASP A 98 9.38 -10.96 18.68
CA ASP A 98 10.52 -10.05 18.77
C ASP A 98 11.00 -9.57 17.38
N ILE A 99 11.89 -8.57 17.39
CA ILE A 99 12.44 -7.98 16.16
C ILE A 99 13.10 -9.04 15.27
N ALA A 100 13.86 -9.96 15.83
CA ALA A 100 14.57 -10.98 15.06
C ALA A 100 13.60 -11.94 14.34
N THR A 101 12.57 -12.38 15.04
CA THR A 101 11.52 -13.25 14.48
C THR A 101 10.73 -12.57 13.37
N MET A 102 10.34 -11.30 13.55
CA MET A 102 9.65 -10.52 12.52
C MET A 102 10.55 -10.27 11.32
N ALA A 103 11.83 -9.96 11.53
CA ALA A 103 12.82 -9.79 10.48
C ALA A 103 13.02 -11.06 9.64
N GLU A 104 13.13 -12.23 10.29
CA GLU A 104 13.28 -13.50 9.59
C GLU A 104 12.02 -13.86 8.78
N SER A 105 10.82 -13.54 9.29
CA SER A 105 9.57 -13.71 8.54
C SER A 105 9.54 -12.84 7.28
N ALA A 106 9.98 -11.58 7.36
CA ALA A 106 10.10 -10.69 6.21
C ALA A 106 11.16 -11.21 5.20
N ARG A 107 12.31 -11.65 5.69
CA ARG A 107 13.40 -12.23 4.89
C ARG A 107 12.99 -13.51 4.17
N ALA A 108 12.22 -14.38 4.83
CA ALA A 108 11.70 -15.62 4.25
C ALA A 108 10.75 -15.37 3.07
N ARG A 109 10.18 -14.14 2.96
CA ARG A 109 9.37 -13.70 1.82
C ARG A 109 10.20 -13.19 0.63
N GLY A 110 11.52 -13.17 0.77
CA GLY A 110 12.44 -12.70 -0.26
C GLY A 110 12.65 -11.18 -0.25
N TYR A 111 12.25 -10.50 0.83
CA TYR A 111 12.50 -9.06 0.96
C TYR A 111 13.98 -8.79 1.22
N SER A 112 14.50 -7.70 0.69
CA SER A 112 15.87 -7.22 0.90
C SER A 112 15.98 -6.22 2.06
N HIS A 113 14.86 -5.68 2.49
CA HIS A 113 14.76 -4.78 3.63
C HIS A 113 13.33 -4.78 4.20
N ALA A 114 13.19 -4.33 5.45
CA ALA A 114 11.90 -4.16 6.11
C ALA A 114 12.02 -3.06 7.16
N ALA A 115 10.89 -2.48 7.60
CA ALA A 115 10.88 -1.49 8.66
C ALA A 115 10.15 -2.02 9.91
N ILE A 116 10.77 -1.87 11.07
CA ILE A 116 10.09 -2.01 12.36
C ILE A 116 9.51 -0.65 12.70
N THR A 117 8.20 -0.59 12.88
CA THR A 117 7.43 0.65 13.09
C THR A 117 6.47 0.51 14.26
N ASP A 118 6.97 0.00 15.37
CA ASP A 118 6.19 -0.13 16.61
C ASP A 118 5.48 1.18 16.97
N HIS A 119 4.33 1.08 17.63
CA HIS A 119 3.53 2.24 18.02
C HIS A 119 4.27 3.23 18.89
N GLY A 120 4.08 4.53 18.65
CA GLY A 120 4.49 5.61 19.55
C GLY A 120 3.63 5.69 20.82
N ALA A 121 4.12 6.39 21.84
CA ALA A 121 3.65 6.35 23.23
C ALA A 121 2.29 7.01 23.53
N LEU A 122 1.40 7.25 22.58
CA LEU A 122 0.11 7.89 22.86
C LEU A 122 -0.98 6.91 23.30
N ILE A 123 -1.04 5.74 22.66
CA ILE A 123 -2.10 4.77 22.92
C ILE A 123 -1.67 3.86 24.06
N GLY A 124 -2.15 4.12 25.28
CA GLY A 124 -1.79 3.34 26.46
C GLY A 124 -2.12 1.84 26.40
N ILE A 125 -2.90 1.41 25.41
CA ILE A 125 -3.28 0.00 25.19
C ILE A 125 -2.21 -0.76 24.40
N THR A 126 -1.42 -0.08 23.54
CA THR A 126 -0.46 -0.70 22.65
C THR A 126 0.96 -0.78 23.24
N ASN A 127 1.16 -0.40 24.50
CA ASN A 127 2.49 -0.33 25.10
C ASN A 127 3.49 0.50 24.25
N GLY A 128 3.01 1.58 23.60
CA GLY A 128 3.78 2.38 22.66
C GLY A 128 5.09 2.94 23.20
N LEU A 129 6.03 3.24 22.32
CA LEU A 129 7.39 3.63 22.64
C LEU A 129 7.52 5.14 22.85
N ASP A 130 8.08 5.52 23.99
CA ASP A 130 8.59 6.86 24.22
C ASP A 130 10.00 7.04 23.58
N THR A 131 10.54 8.25 23.62
CA THR A 131 11.87 8.57 23.08
C THR A 131 12.97 7.66 23.62
N LYS A 132 12.92 7.30 24.91
CA LYS A 132 13.93 6.44 25.53
C LYS A 132 13.85 5.02 25.00
N ARG A 133 12.65 4.48 24.87
CA ARG A 133 12.42 3.13 24.33
C ARG A 133 12.74 3.05 22.83
N LEU A 134 12.42 4.08 22.04
CA LEU A 134 12.83 4.15 20.63
C LEU A 134 14.35 4.10 20.47
N ARG A 135 15.11 4.87 21.27
CA ARG A 135 16.58 4.80 21.23
C ARG A 135 17.14 3.44 21.69
N ALA A 136 16.48 2.77 22.63
CA ALA A 136 16.86 1.42 23.04
C ALA A 136 16.58 0.39 21.94
N GLN A 137 15.43 0.49 21.26
CA GLN A 137 15.08 -0.35 20.11
C GLN A 137 16.06 -0.14 18.93
N GLN A 138 16.50 1.08 18.69
CA GLN A 138 17.51 1.39 17.67
C GLN A 138 18.79 0.60 17.86
N LEU A 139 19.25 0.44 19.12
CA LEU A 139 20.45 -0.34 19.42
C LEU A 139 20.27 -1.82 19.11
N GLU A 140 19.09 -2.39 19.40
CA GLU A 140 18.77 -3.78 19.08
C GLU A 140 18.73 -4.00 17.55
N ILE A 141 18.06 -3.11 16.80
CA ILE A 141 18.01 -3.16 15.33
C ILE A 141 19.43 -3.01 14.75
N ALA A 142 20.23 -2.10 15.26
CA ALA A 142 21.61 -1.91 14.81
C ALA A 142 22.47 -3.16 15.04
N ALA A 143 22.34 -3.80 16.21
CA ALA A 143 23.04 -5.05 16.52
C ALA A 143 22.62 -6.19 15.58
N LEU A 144 21.33 -6.33 15.29
CA LEU A 144 20.83 -7.34 14.36
C LEU A 144 21.30 -7.06 12.92
N ASN A 145 21.28 -5.82 12.47
CA ASN A 145 21.82 -5.44 11.16
C ASN A 145 23.32 -5.76 11.04
N ALA A 146 24.12 -5.50 12.10
CA ALA A 146 25.52 -5.84 12.13
C ALA A 146 25.74 -7.36 12.05
N SER A 147 24.86 -8.17 12.67
CA SER A 147 24.93 -9.63 12.58
C SER A 147 24.65 -10.15 11.17
N TYR A 148 23.70 -9.55 10.47
CA TYR A 148 23.42 -9.89 9.06
C TYR A 148 24.60 -9.53 8.16
N GLU A 149 25.19 -8.35 8.34
CA GLU A 149 26.38 -7.93 7.59
C GLU A 149 27.56 -8.89 7.81
N ALA A 150 27.83 -9.25 9.07
CA ALA A 150 28.88 -10.20 9.43
C ALA A 150 28.66 -11.60 8.86
N ALA A 151 27.39 -12.01 8.67
CA ALA A 151 27.01 -13.27 8.06
C ALA A 151 26.93 -13.22 6.52
N GLY A 152 27.20 -12.07 5.89
CA GLY A 152 27.07 -11.88 4.45
C GLY A 152 25.62 -11.95 3.94
N ILE A 153 24.64 -11.67 4.80
CA ILE A 153 23.21 -11.66 4.46
C ILE A 153 22.84 -10.26 3.98
N ASP A 154 22.42 -10.15 2.71
CA ASP A 154 21.95 -8.88 2.13
C ASP A 154 20.49 -8.60 2.53
N PHE A 155 20.29 -8.29 3.81
CA PHE A 155 19.03 -7.85 4.37
C PHE A 155 19.27 -6.72 5.36
N ARG A 156 18.36 -5.74 5.40
CA ARG A 156 18.48 -4.60 6.30
C ARG A 156 17.16 -4.25 6.95
N LEU A 157 17.16 -4.10 8.26
CA LEU A 157 16.06 -3.47 9.00
C LEU A 157 16.24 -1.96 9.04
N LEU A 158 15.15 -1.26 8.78
CA LEU A 158 14.98 0.16 9.03
C LEU A 158 14.34 0.35 10.40
N HIS A 159 14.84 1.31 11.16
CA HIS A 159 14.27 1.71 12.43
C HIS A 159 13.23 2.82 12.20
N GLY A 160 11.98 2.56 12.53
CA GLY A 160 10.88 3.50 12.33
C GLY A 160 9.94 3.57 13.53
N VAL A 161 8.83 4.25 13.32
CA VAL A 161 7.72 4.33 14.27
C VAL A 161 6.40 4.49 13.52
N GLU A 162 5.34 3.88 14.02
CA GLU A 162 4.00 4.33 13.73
C GLU A 162 3.58 5.36 14.77
N VAL A 163 3.61 6.64 14.39
CA VAL A 163 3.27 7.76 15.27
C VAL A 163 1.82 8.20 15.09
N ASP A 164 1.13 8.43 16.21
CA ASP A 164 -0.24 8.95 16.16
C ASP A 164 -0.28 10.38 15.64
N ILE A 165 -1.19 10.64 14.71
CA ILE A 165 -1.61 11.99 14.36
C ILE A 165 -2.63 12.44 15.41
N LEU A 166 -2.32 13.48 16.17
CA LEU A 166 -3.19 14.03 17.21
C LEU A 166 -4.43 14.71 16.61
N VAL A 167 -5.39 15.04 17.44
CA VAL A 167 -6.68 15.65 17.02
C VAL A 167 -6.48 16.95 16.23
N ASP A 168 -5.45 17.71 16.57
CA ASP A 168 -5.08 18.97 15.92
C ASP A 168 -4.13 18.79 14.71
N GLY A 169 -3.73 17.54 14.43
CA GLY A 169 -2.83 17.20 13.33
C GLY A 169 -1.34 17.27 13.66
N THR A 170 -0.94 17.56 14.90
CA THR A 170 0.44 17.39 15.36
C THR A 170 0.75 15.90 15.57
N LEU A 171 2.02 15.54 15.67
CA LEU A 171 2.45 14.16 15.91
C LEU A 171 2.69 13.93 17.41
N ALA A 172 2.43 12.71 17.87
CA ALA A 172 2.49 12.34 19.29
C ALA A 172 3.92 12.13 19.83
N LEU A 173 4.94 12.42 19.05
CA LEU A 173 6.35 12.33 19.43
C LEU A 173 7.07 13.65 19.10
N PRO A 174 8.11 14.01 19.85
CA PRO A 174 8.94 15.18 19.56
C PRO A 174 9.64 15.08 18.20
N ASP A 175 9.78 16.21 17.50
CA ASP A 175 10.43 16.29 16.18
C ASP A 175 11.87 15.76 16.22
N GLU A 176 12.60 15.98 17.32
CA GLU A 176 13.98 15.52 17.48
C GLU A 176 14.09 14.01 17.31
N ILE A 177 13.19 13.22 17.94
CA ILE A 177 13.22 11.76 17.78
C ILE A 177 12.75 11.33 16.41
N LEU A 178 11.74 11.98 15.84
CA LEU A 178 11.24 11.67 14.50
C LEU A 178 12.32 11.83 13.43
N HIS A 179 13.23 12.81 13.58
CA HIS A 179 14.35 13.02 12.68
C HIS A 179 15.50 12.00 12.87
N GLU A 180 15.58 11.32 14.02
CA GLU A 180 16.58 10.26 14.26
C GLU A 180 16.18 8.92 13.58
N LEU A 181 14.90 8.74 13.22
CA LEU A 181 14.38 7.48 12.66
C LEU A 181 14.69 7.34 11.17
N ASP A 182 14.76 6.11 10.67
CA ASP A 182 14.90 5.84 9.23
C ASP A 182 13.60 6.10 8.47
N ILE A 183 12.44 5.83 9.09
CA ILE A 183 11.11 5.95 8.48
C ILE A 183 10.05 6.32 9.52
N VAL A 184 9.09 7.17 9.13
CA VAL A 184 7.97 7.59 9.96
C VAL A 184 6.66 7.32 9.24
N VAL A 185 5.85 6.44 9.82
CA VAL A 185 4.45 6.19 9.45
C VAL A 185 3.57 7.00 10.39
N ALA A 186 2.80 7.95 9.86
CA ALA A 186 1.86 8.76 10.65
C ALA A 186 0.43 8.26 10.45
N SER A 187 -0.25 7.88 11.54
CA SER A 187 -1.56 7.21 11.48
C SER A 187 -2.61 7.83 12.38
N PRO A 188 -3.89 7.93 11.96
CA PRO A 188 -4.99 8.38 12.80
C PRO A 188 -5.63 7.18 13.52
N HIS A 189 -5.42 7.04 14.83
CA HIS A 189 -6.02 5.94 15.63
C HIS A 189 -7.22 6.40 16.47
N VAL A 190 -7.18 7.61 17.00
CA VAL A 190 -8.19 8.11 17.94
C VAL A 190 -9.05 9.23 17.33
N ASN A 191 -10.25 9.44 17.90
CA ASN A 191 -11.15 10.53 17.52
C ASN A 191 -11.49 10.57 16.00
N LEU A 192 -11.76 9.42 15.40
CA LEU A 192 -12.05 9.32 13.96
C LEU A 192 -13.44 9.86 13.57
N ARG A 193 -14.30 10.21 14.55
CA ARG A 193 -15.64 10.78 14.33
C ARG A 193 -15.64 12.32 14.35
N GLN A 194 -14.64 12.93 13.74
CA GLN A 194 -14.58 14.40 13.56
C GLN A 194 -15.44 14.85 12.38
N THR A 195 -15.65 16.17 12.25
CA THR A 195 -16.26 16.73 11.04
C THR A 195 -15.30 16.55 9.85
N PRO A 196 -15.79 16.46 8.59
CA PRO A 196 -14.93 16.31 7.42
C PRO A 196 -13.80 17.33 7.36
N ALA A 197 -14.08 18.60 7.63
CA ALA A 197 -13.08 19.67 7.59
C ALA A 197 -11.95 19.41 8.62
N ILE A 198 -12.29 19.05 9.86
CA ILE A 198 -11.30 18.79 10.91
C ILE A 198 -10.51 17.52 10.61
N ALA A 199 -11.19 16.44 10.20
CA ALA A 199 -10.53 15.18 9.84
C ALA A 199 -9.53 15.36 8.68
N THR A 200 -9.90 16.16 7.67
CA THR A 200 -9.03 16.47 6.55
C THR A 200 -7.85 17.32 6.96
N GLN A 201 -8.05 18.43 7.69
CA GLN A 201 -6.98 19.29 8.16
C GLN A 201 -5.96 18.55 9.04
N ARG A 202 -6.43 17.60 9.84
CA ARG A 202 -5.60 16.72 10.67
C ARG A 202 -4.59 15.95 9.81
N ILE A 203 -5.05 15.28 8.74
CA ILE A 203 -4.18 14.51 7.84
C ILE A 203 -3.27 15.44 7.02
N LEU A 204 -3.81 16.55 6.50
CA LEU A 204 -3.03 17.53 5.76
C LEU A 204 -1.87 18.07 6.58
N ARG A 205 -2.09 18.39 7.86
CA ARG A 205 -1.03 18.86 8.74
C ARG A 205 0.08 17.83 8.93
N ALA A 206 -0.26 16.55 9.08
CA ALA A 206 0.72 15.48 9.15
C ALA A 206 1.50 15.32 7.84
N ILE A 207 0.85 15.44 6.68
CA ILE A 207 1.52 15.40 5.36
C ILE A 207 2.54 16.53 5.21
N HIS A 208 2.27 17.72 5.77
CA HIS A 208 3.19 18.85 5.72
C HIS A 208 4.36 18.75 6.71
N HIS A 209 4.33 17.76 7.60
CA HIS A 209 5.40 17.57 8.57
C HIS A 209 6.63 16.97 7.89
N PRO A 210 7.84 17.56 8.02
CA PRO A 210 9.02 17.15 7.25
C PRO A 210 9.52 15.75 7.58
N ALA A 211 9.22 15.21 8.76
CA ALA A 211 9.64 13.85 9.13
C ALA A 211 8.69 12.75 8.63
N VAL A 212 7.50 13.07 8.11
CA VAL A 212 6.52 12.07 7.70
C VAL A 212 6.83 11.53 6.30
N ASP A 213 6.98 10.22 6.19
CA ASP A 213 7.25 9.50 4.95
C ASP A 213 5.99 8.82 4.39
N ILE A 214 5.15 8.31 5.29
CA ILE A 214 3.94 7.53 4.96
C ILE A 214 2.77 8.03 5.82
N ILE A 215 1.58 8.14 5.22
CA ILE A 215 0.33 8.17 5.98
C ILE A 215 -0.23 6.75 6.02
N GLY A 216 -0.18 6.15 7.22
CA GLY A 216 -0.70 4.80 7.49
C GLY A 216 -2.22 4.81 7.53
N HIS A 217 -2.87 3.78 6.92
CA HIS A 217 -4.33 3.60 6.89
C HIS A 217 -5.13 4.92 7.05
N PRO A 218 -5.09 5.86 6.08
CA PRO A 218 -5.47 7.27 6.20
C PRO A 218 -6.87 7.55 6.74
N ARG A 219 -7.79 6.62 6.54
CA ARG A 219 -9.18 6.74 7.00
C ARG A 219 -9.43 6.00 8.31
N GLY A 220 -8.54 5.06 8.68
CA GLY A 220 -8.71 4.20 9.83
C GLY A 220 -10.01 3.39 9.78
N ARG A 221 -10.48 2.99 8.59
CA ARG A 221 -11.69 2.19 8.42
C ARG A 221 -11.49 0.77 8.96
N ILE A 222 -12.59 0.12 9.32
CA ILE A 222 -12.66 -1.32 9.63
C ILE A 222 -13.83 -1.89 8.84
N LEU A 223 -13.56 -2.82 7.93
CA LEU A 223 -14.58 -3.47 7.10
C LEU A 223 -15.56 -4.25 7.98
N GLY A 224 -16.85 -4.05 7.75
CA GLY A 224 -17.89 -4.63 8.61
C GLY A 224 -18.04 -3.98 9.99
N GLY A 225 -17.17 -3.01 10.33
CA GLY A 225 -17.18 -2.30 11.61
C GLY A 225 -17.45 -0.80 11.46
N ARG A 226 -16.39 0.01 11.24
CA ARG A 226 -16.53 1.47 11.09
C ARG A 226 -16.14 1.92 9.68
N LEU A 227 -16.86 2.90 9.15
CA LEU A 227 -16.63 3.45 7.80
C LEU A 227 -15.29 4.21 7.66
N GLY A 228 -14.64 4.54 8.77
CA GLY A 228 -13.45 5.39 8.80
C GLY A 228 -13.77 6.88 8.95
N ALA A 229 -12.72 7.68 9.12
CA ALA A 229 -12.84 9.13 9.24
C ALA A 229 -13.37 9.74 7.93
N PRO A 230 -14.23 10.75 7.99
CA PRO A 230 -14.81 11.40 6.81
C PRO A 230 -13.82 12.40 6.19
N VAL A 231 -12.67 11.90 5.75
CA VAL A 231 -11.59 12.70 5.16
C VAL A 231 -11.91 13.04 3.70
N ASP A 232 -11.64 14.28 3.29
CA ASP A 232 -11.63 14.68 1.88
C ASP A 232 -10.38 14.08 1.20
N MET A 233 -10.53 12.87 0.67
CA MET A 233 -9.43 12.13 0.06
C MET A 233 -8.84 12.82 -1.17
N PRO A 234 -9.59 13.47 -2.05
CA PRO A 234 -9.02 14.31 -3.11
C PRO A 234 -8.01 15.33 -2.61
N ALA A 235 -8.34 16.10 -1.57
CA ALA A 235 -7.41 17.09 -0.99
C ALA A 235 -6.18 16.42 -0.35
N VAL A 236 -6.36 15.29 0.32
CA VAL A 236 -5.25 14.50 0.91
C VAL A 236 -4.33 13.94 -0.17
N ILE A 237 -4.88 13.41 -1.26
CA ILE A 237 -4.13 12.86 -2.39
C ILE A 237 -3.29 13.94 -3.07
N GLU A 238 -3.88 15.11 -3.33
CA GLU A 238 -3.17 16.25 -3.92
C GLU A 238 -1.98 16.68 -3.04
N ALA A 239 -2.21 16.83 -1.73
CA ALA A 239 -1.16 17.20 -0.79
C ALA A 239 -0.07 16.13 -0.69
N ALA A 240 -0.44 14.84 -0.58
CA ALA A 240 0.50 13.73 -0.53
C ALA A 240 1.38 13.65 -1.78
N ALA A 241 0.81 13.85 -2.97
CA ALA A 241 1.54 13.90 -4.22
C ALA A 241 2.52 15.10 -4.27
N ALA A 242 2.08 16.30 -3.87
CA ALA A 242 2.90 17.51 -3.84
C ALA A 242 4.07 17.41 -2.86
N HIS A 243 3.86 16.81 -1.69
CA HIS A 243 4.88 16.61 -0.65
C HIS A 243 5.63 15.29 -0.79
N GLN A 244 5.23 14.45 -1.74
CA GLN A 244 5.80 13.12 -1.97
C GLN A 244 5.71 12.21 -0.73
N VAL A 245 4.68 12.32 0.06
CA VAL A 245 4.35 11.40 1.14
C VAL A 245 3.58 10.23 0.53
N ALA A 246 3.97 8.99 0.86
CA ALA A 246 3.27 7.82 0.34
C ALA A 246 1.96 7.59 1.10
N LEU A 247 0.89 7.22 0.39
CA LEU A 247 -0.34 6.76 1.02
C LEU A 247 -0.35 5.24 1.11
N GLU A 248 -0.71 4.72 2.27
CA GLU A 248 -0.69 3.29 2.54
C GLU A 248 -1.92 2.57 1.97
N VAL A 249 -1.69 1.42 1.36
CA VAL A 249 -2.62 0.31 1.23
C VAL A 249 -2.32 -0.66 2.36
N ASN A 250 -2.96 -0.48 3.50
CA ASN A 250 -2.86 -1.40 4.62
C ASN A 250 -3.52 -2.73 4.23
N SER A 251 -2.77 -3.82 4.33
CA SER A 251 -3.19 -5.14 3.83
C SER A 251 -4.01 -5.93 4.84
N GLY A 252 -4.22 -5.42 6.06
CA GLY A 252 -5.07 -6.06 7.06
C GLY A 252 -6.44 -6.41 6.46
N PRO A 253 -6.90 -7.67 6.60
CA PRO A 253 -8.11 -8.14 5.92
C PRO A 253 -9.39 -7.41 6.34
N ASP A 254 -9.36 -6.81 7.51
CA ASP A 254 -10.42 -5.97 8.06
C ASP A 254 -10.23 -4.48 7.72
N ARG A 255 -9.11 -4.05 7.14
CA ARG A 255 -8.82 -2.66 6.77
C ARG A 255 -8.89 -2.41 5.27
N LEU A 256 -7.93 -2.92 4.50
CA LEU A 256 -7.71 -2.62 3.07
C LEU A 256 -7.80 -1.11 2.79
N ASP A 257 -7.12 -0.31 3.61
CA ASP A 257 -7.19 1.15 3.61
C ASP A 257 -5.85 1.72 3.11
N ILE A 258 -5.83 2.32 1.95
CA ILE A 258 -6.86 2.77 1.00
C ILE A 258 -7.28 1.65 0.04
N ASP A 259 -8.45 1.82 -0.60
CA ASP A 259 -8.98 0.88 -1.61
C ASP A 259 -8.48 1.18 -3.03
N GLY A 260 -8.83 0.30 -3.97
CA GLY A 260 -8.37 0.40 -5.36
C GLY A 260 -8.85 1.65 -6.10
N GLU A 261 -9.99 2.26 -5.73
CA GLU A 261 -10.42 3.54 -6.30
C GLU A 261 -9.47 4.66 -5.92
N LEU A 262 -9.20 4.77 -4.62
CA LEU A 262 -8.28 5.77 -4.10
C LEU A 262 -6.84 5.55 -4.59
N VAL A 263 -6.39 4.29 -4.73
CA VAL A 263 -5.08 3.98 -5.34
C VAL A 263 -5.00 4.57 -6.74
N ARG A 264 -6.03 4.41 -7.57
CA ARG A 264 -6.07 4.99 -8.91
C ARG A 264 -6.02 6.52 -8.88
N ASP A 265 -6.73 7.13 -7.95
CA ASP A 265 -6.73 8.59 -7.81
C ASP A 265 -5.34 9.10 -7.39
N VAL A 266 -4.64 8.39 -6.48
CA VAL A 266 -3.25 8.69 -6.11
C VAL A 266 -2.32 8.59 -7.31
N VAL A 267 -2.43 7.53 -8.11
CA VAL A 267 -1.61 7.34 -9.33
C VAL A 267 -1.90 8.45 -10.35
N SER A 268 -3.17 8.80 -10.54
CA SER A 268 -3.58 9.87 -11.46
C SER A 268 -3.04 11.24 -11.05
N ALA A 269 -2.92 11.49 -9.75
CA ALA A 269 -2.32 12.69 -9.18
C ALA A 269 -0.77 12.68 -9.20
N GLY A 270 -0.14 11.58 -9.67
CA GLY A 270 1.32 11.42 -9.66
C GLY A 270 1.90 11.08 -8.28
N GLY A 271 1.07 10.67 -7.33
CA GLY A 271 1.44 10.32 -5.97
C GLY A 271 2.14 8.95 -5.86
N LEU A 272 2.52 8.61 -4.64
CA LEU A 272 3.20 7.37 -4.27
C LEU A 272 2.30 6.49 -3.39
N ILE A 273 2.43 5.19 -3.55
CA ILE A 273 1.75 4.16 -2.77
C ILE A 273 2.78 3.37 -1.97
N THR A 274 2.42 2.94 -0.78
CA THR A 274 3.07 1.84 -0.07
C THR A 274 2.05 0.74 0.22
N VAL A 275 2.49 -0.52 0.12
CA VAL A 275 1.65 -1.69 0.42
C VAL A 275 2.29 -2.43 1.59
N ASN A 276 1.65 -2.40 2.75
CA ASN A 276 2.22 -2.93 3.97
C ASN A 276 1.27 -3.92 4.65
N SER A 277 1.84 -4.84 5.40
CA SER A 277 1.05 -5.85 6.11
C SER A 277 0.41 -5.32 7.40
N ASP A 278 1.01 -4.34 8.05
CA ASP A 278 0.68 -3.93 9.43
C ASP A 278 0.72 -5.16 10.37
N ALA A 279 1.77 -5.99 10.18
CA ALA A 279 1.86 -7.29 10.82
C ALA A 279 2.19 -7.15 12.30
N HIS A 280 1.37 -7.76 13.16
CA HIS A 280 1.58 -7.90 14.60
C HIS A 280 2.00 -9.32 14.99
N ASP A 281 2.09 -10.22 14.01
CA ASP A 281 2.49 -11.60 14.14
C ASP A 281 3.19 -12.04 12.85
N PRO A 282 4.20 -12.91 12.88
CA PRO A 282 4.86 -13.40 11.67
C PRO A 282 3.91 -13.97 10.61
N ALA A 283 2.79 -14.57 11.00
CA ALA A 283 1.78 -15.08 10.08
C ALA A 283 1.02 -13.95 9.35
N ASN A 284 0.91 -12.76 9.95
CA ASN A 284 0.20 -11.63 9.37
C ASN A 284 0.88 -11.06 8.12
N HIS A 285 2.19 -11.30 7.94
CA HIS A 285 2.85 -10.96 6.68
C HIS A 285 2.18 -11.59 5.45
N ALA A 286 1.39 -12.67 5.63
CA ALA A 286 0.61 -13.26 4.54
C ALA A 286 -0.49 -12.33 4.01
N TRP A 287 -0.95 -11.36 4.81
CA TRP A 287 -1.98 -10.39 4.41
C TRP A 287 -1.54 -9.50 3.26
N ILE A 288 -0.23 -9.35 3.04
CA ILE A 288 0.32 -8.55 1.93
C ILE A 288 -0.30 -8.88 0.57
N GLU A 289 -0.74 -10.13 0.35
CA GLU A 289 -1.40 -10.56 -0.88
C GLU A 289 -2.70 -9.78 -1.17
N GLN A 290 -3.42 -9.45 -0.11
CA GLN A 290 -4.67 -8.69 -0.20
C GLN A 290 -4.40 -7.22 -0.55
N GLY A 291 -3.35 -6.64 0.05
CA GLY A 291 -2.88 -5.30 -0.29
C GLY A 291 -2.38 -5.21 -1.74
N ILE A 292 -1.61 -6.20 -2.20
CA ILE A 292 -1.16 -6.30 -3.59
C ILE A 292 -2.37 -6.33 -4.53
N THR A 293 -3.35 -7.20 -4.26
CA THR A 293 -4.58 -7.29 -5.07
C THR A 293 -5.33 -5.96 -5.08
N THR A 294 -5.44 -5.29 -3.92
CA THR A 294 -6.10 -3.99 -3.79
C THR A 294 -5.36 -2.91 -4.59
N ALA A 295 -4.04 -2.85 -4.49
CA ALA A 295 -3.22 -1.91 -5.25
C ALA A 295 -3.31 -2.16 -6.77
N ARG A 296 -3.31 -3.43 -7.19
CA ARG A 296 -3.52 -3.84 -8.59
C ARG A 296 -4.86 -3.39 -9.14
N ARG A 297 -5.93 -3.47 -8.34
CA ARG A 297 -7.27 -2.94 -8.73
C ARG A 297 -7.23 -1.46 -9.08
N GLY A 298 -6.35 -0.68 -8.48
CA GLY A 298 -6.10 0.71 -8.84
C GLY A 298 -5.21 0.91 -10.07
N GLY A 299 -4.68 -0.15 -10.66
CA GLY A 299 -3.81 -0.07 -11.85
C GLY A 299 -2.44 0.57 -11.55
N VAL A 300 -1.93 0.46 -10.33
CA VAL A 300 -0.68 1.12 -9.94
C VAL A 300 0.54 0.51 -10.65
N PRO A 301 1.40 1.32 -11.29
CA PRO A 301 2.69 0.86 -11.81
C PRO A 301 3.65 0.53 -10.66
N ALA A 302 4.47 -0.52 -10.81
CA ALA A 302 5.46 -0.89 -9.80
C ALA A 302 6.36 0.29 -9.37
N ALA A 303 6.76 1.15 -10.28
CA ALA A 303 7.60 2.31 -10.00
C ALA A 303 6.96 3.33 -9.02
N ARG A 304 5.62 3.30 -8.84
CA ARG A 304 4.89 4.16 -7.90
C ARG A 304 4.63 3.51 -6.54
N VAL A 305 5.03 2.25 -6.36
CA VAL A 305 4.95 1.52 -5.09
C VAL A 305 6.32 1.51 -4.44
N ILE A 306 6.52 2.26 -3.36
CA ILE A 306 7.85 2.43 -2.74
C ILE A 306 8.44 1.12 -2.19
N ASN A 307 7.60 0.12 -1.90
CA ASN A 307 8.04 -1.22 -1.48
C ASN A 307 8.78 -2.00 -2.57
N THR A 308 8.71 -1.57 -3.83
CA THR A 308 9.40 -2.22 -4.95
C THR A 308 10.79 -1.64 -5.20
N TRP A 309 11.13 -0.55 -4.54
CA TRP A 309 12.36 0.17 -4.77
C TRP A 309 13.56 -0.56 -4.18
N GLU A 310 14.70 -0.43 -4.86
CA GLU A 310 15.98 -0.85 -4.30
C GLU A 310 16.28 -0.06 -3.01
N ARG A 311 16.93 -0.71 -2.06
CA ARG A 311 17.27 -0.10 -0.76
C ARG A 311 17.91 1.28 -0.88
N ALA A 312 18.84 1.47 -1.82
CA ALA A 312 19.50 2.75 -2.05
C ALA A 312 18.51 3.86 -2.49
N GLN A 313 17.57 3.52 -3.39
CA GLN A 313 16.54 4.43 -3.85
C GLN A 313 15.59 4.81 -2.70
N LEU A 314 15.12 3.82 -1.94
CA LEU A 314 14.25 4.05 -0.78
C LEU A 314 14.96 4.92 0.26
N THR A 315 16.23 4.62 0.60
CA THR A 315 17.01 5.41 1.57
C THR A 315 17.16 6.87 1.11
N THR A 316 17.40 7.11 -0.17
CA THR A 316 17.49 8.47 -0.73
C THR A 316 16.15 9.19 -0.59
N PHE A 317 15.06 8.50 -0.85
CA PHE A 317 13.71 9.03 -0.69
C PHE A 317 13.43 9.41 0.77
N LEU A 318 13.70 8.54 1.72
CA LEU A 318 13.45 8.77 3.15
C LEU A 318 14.31 9.90 3.73
N ARG A 319 15.54 10.08 3.26
CA ARG A 319 16.44 11.15 3.72
C ARG A 319 16.05 12.56 3.25
N ARG A 320 15.40 12.68 2.09
CA ARG A 320 15.06 13.99 1.52
C ARG A 320 14.19 14.85 2.42
N THR A 321 13.34 14.22 3.23
CA THR A 321 12.43 14.92 4.15
C THR A 321 13.17 15.47 5.36
N ARG A 322 14.26 14.81 5.78
CA ARG A 322 15.06 15.18 6.95
C ARG A 322 16.04 16.33 6.66
N GLU A 323 16.54 16.42 5.43
CA GLU A 323 17.41 17.51 4.99
C GLU A 323 16.65 18.85 4.88
N LYS A 324 15.35 18.83 4.61
CA LYS A 324 14.49 20.03 4.54
C LYS A 324 14.16 20.65 5.91
N GLY A 325 14.26 19.89 6.98
CA GLY A 325 14.02 20.36 8.36
C GLY A 325 15.23 20.98 9.03
N SER A 326 16.40 21.00 8.37
CA SER A 326 17.67 21.52 8.91
C SER A 326 18.03 22.93 8.41
N ILE A 327 17.05 23.68 7.83
CA ILE A 327 17.23 25.07 7.37
C ILE A 327 16.46 26.00 8.28
#